data_7661ebc8ed0c0d8c41ce910b4190d261
#
_entry.id   7661ebc8ed0c0d8c41ce910b4190d261
#
_cell.length_a   1.000
_cell.length_b   1.000
_cell.length_c   1.000
_cell.angle_alpha   90.00
_cell.angle_beta   90.00
_cell.angle_gamma   90.00
#
_symmetry.space_group_name_H-M   'P 1'
#
loop_
_entity.id
_entity.type
_entity.pdbx_description
1 polymer ?
#
loop_
_entity_poly.entity_id
_entity_poly.type
_entity_poly.pdbx_seq_one_letter_code
_entity_poly.pdbx_strand_id
1 'polypeptide(L)'
;YRPRYIQERGLLHQGQGRWLSDTVGYWEMNGSWIGDDERYQNANPTIDADRWLFNTQHNGEFGSAWRTKIAYTRVSDPEYIRDIENNRLSAQRRTALQQLGRVDWLGEDWQVRVDVEKFQSLADDIRNDYQKLPQITARWRGTQNWKGVEPILLTQLSHFESDSVRVTGERLYMEAGLTMPNRWAYGFLTPTVKYRSVSYELDDFPLIEDNSPGAGSLMASLDGGLIFE
;
A
#
# COMPACT_ATOMS: atom_id res chain seq x y z
N TYR A 1 -12.05 -26.81 -1.94
CA TYR A 1 -13.42 -26.39 -1.69
C TYR A 1 -13.92 -26.96 -0.37
N ARG A 2 -14.61 -26.15 0.45
CA ARG A 2 -15.17 -26.53 1.75
C ARG A 2 -16.57 -25.93 1.89
N PRO A 3 -17.64 -26.70 1.70
CA PRO A 3 -18.98 -26.27 2.08
C PRO A 3 -19.15 -26.37 3.62
N ARG A 4 -19.85 -25.40 4.22
CA ARG A 4 -20.16 -25.38 5.66
C ARG A 4 -21.58 -24.87 5.86
N TYR A 5 -22.44 -25.68 6.45
CA TYR A 5 -23.75 -25.20 6.86
C TYR A 5 -23.65 -24.41 8.18
N ILE A 6 -24.21 -23.22 8.21
CA ILE A 6 -24.28 -22.35 9.38
C ILE A 6 -25.77 -22.24 9.77
N GLN A 7 -26.08 -22.63 11.00
CA GLN A 7 -27.44 -22.55 11.52
C GLN A 7 -27.98 -21.12 11.42
N GLU A 8 -29.24 -20.96 10.98
CA GLU A 8 -29.94 -19.69 10.79
C GLU A 8 -29.33 -18.77 9.72
N ARG A 9 -28.29 -19.22 8.99
CA ARG A 9 -27.65 -18.42 7.93
C ARG A 9 -27.70 -19.09 6.57
N GLY A 10 -27.58 -20.42 6.50
CA GLY A 10 -27.57 -21.18 5.26
C GLY A 10 -26.24 -21.85 4.94
N LEU A 11 -25.99 -22.15 3.67
CA LEU A 11 -24.83 -22.87 3.20
C LEU A 11 -23.72 -21.91 2.76
N LEU A 12 -22.62 -21.88 3.51
CA LEU A 12 -21.41 -21.15 3.17
C LEU A 12 -20.54 -21.99 2.23
N HIS A 13 -20.25 -21.44 1.07
CA HIS A 13 -19.30 -21.99 0.11
C HIS A 13 -17.94 -21.32 0.29
N GLN A 14 -16.88 -22.11 0.50
CA GLN A 14 -15.51 -21.59 0.65
C GLN A 14 -14.58 -22.28 -0.35
N GLY A 15 -13.76 -21.50 -1.01
CA GLY A 15 -12.76 -21.97 -1.97
C GLY A 15 -11.39 -21.35 -1.71
N GLN A 16 -10.34 -22.14 -1.95
CA GLN A 16 -8.96 -21.66 -1.97
C GLN A 16 -8.24 -22.27 -3.17
N GLY A 17 -7.54 -21.42 -3.91
CA GLY A 17 -6.62 -21.81 -4.95
C GLY A 17 -5.22 -21.24 -4.68
N ARG A 18 -4.18 -22.02 -4.95
CA ARG A 18 -2.79 -21.57 -4.94
C ARG A 18 -2.12 -22.01 -6.21
N TRP A 19 -1.36 -21.12 -6.79
CA TRP A 19 -0.62 -21.41 -7.99
C TRP A 19 0.75 -20.76 -7.95
N LEU A 20 1.77 -21.49 -8.35
CA LEU A 20 3.14 -21.02 -8.49
C LEU A 20 3.62 -21.32 -9.92
N SER A 21 4.20 -20.33 -10.56
CA SER A 21 4.76 -20.44 -11.90
C SER A 21 5.99 -19.54 -12.01
N ASP A 22 6.99 -20.00 -12.75
CA ASP A 22 8.21 -19.21 -13.04
C ASP A 22 7.93 -17.98 -13.89
N THR A 23 6.81 -17.97 -14.64
CA THR A 23 6.44 -16.87 -15.54
C THR A 23 5.54 -15.81 -14.91
N VAL A 24 4.67 -16.19 -13.97
CA VAL A 24 3.67 -15.28 -13.39
C VAL A 24 3.73 -15.22 -11.85
N GLY A 25 4.74 -15.87 -11.27
CA GLY A 25 4.96 -15.85 -9.83
C GLY A 25 3.94 -16.65 -9.01
N TYR A 26 3.84 -16.31 -7.75
CA TYR A 26 2.93 -16.94 -6.78
C TYR A 26 1.59 -16.22 -6.74
N TRP A 27 0.52 -17.01 -6.74
CA TRP A 27 -0.84 -16.56 -6.54
C TRP A 27 -1.53 -17.38 -5.45
N GLU A 28 -2.23 -16.71 -4.57
CA GLU A 28 -3.19 -17.31 -3.64
C GLU A 28 -4.51 -16.55 -3.74
N MET A 29 -5.60 -17.29 -3.96
CA MET A 29 -6.95 -16.76 -4.04
C MET A 29 -7.82 -17.50 -3.03
N ASN A 30 -8.57 -16.74 -2.25
CA ASN A 30 -9.54 -17.26 -1.31
C ASN A 30 -10.87 -16.57 -1.56
N GLY A 31 -11.94 -17.35 -1.59
CA GLY A 31 -13.29 -16.82 -1.73
C GLY A 31 -14.24 -17.54 -0.78
N SER A 32 -15.24 -16.82 -0.33
CA SER A 32 -16.36 -17.41 0.39
C SER A 32 -17.63 -16.66 0.05
N TRP A 33 -18.71 -17.39 -0.06
CA TRP A 33 -20.03 -16.89 -0.42
C TRP A 33 -21.13 -17.66 0.31
N ILE A 34 -22.11 -16.92 0.78
CA ILE A 34 -23.34 -17.44 1.36
C ILE A 34 -24.51 -16.68 0.71
N GLY A 35 -25.37 -17.42 0.00
CA GLY A 35 -26.59 -16.84 -0.57
C GLY A 35 -27.69 -16.85 0.46
N ASP A 36 -28.50 -15.80 0.44
CA ASP A 36 -29.69 -15.68 1.29
C ASP A 36 -29.38 -15.91 2.80
N ASP A 37 -28.39 -15.16 3.37
CA ASP A 37 -28.10 -15.23 4.81
C ASP A 37 -29.34 -14.80 5.61
N GLU A 38 -30.17 -15.77 6.01
CA GLU A 38 -31.46 -15.54 6.66
C GLU A 38 -31.34 -14.67 7.92
N ARG A 39 -30.30 -14.89 8.72
CA ARG A 39 -30.08 -14.10 9.94
C ARG A 39 -29.72 -12.66 9.63
N TYR A 40 -28.93 -12.44 8.58
CA TYR A 40 -28.54 -11.10 8.14
C TYR A 40 -29.72 -10.36 7.53
N GLN A 41 -30.51 -11.05 6.69
CA GLN A 41 -31.70 -10.50 6.07
C GLN A 41 -32.76 -10.09 7.09
N ASN A 42 -32.98 -10.92 8.11
CA ASN A 42 -33.91 -10.60 9.19
C ASN A 42 -33.50 -9.36 10.00
N ALA A 43 -32.21 -9.14 10.17
CA ALA A 43 -31.66 -7.93 10.81
C ALA A 43 -31.64 -6.70 9.89
N ASN A 44 -31.55 -6.90 8.57
CA ASN A 44 -31.39 -5.88 7.55
C ASN A 44 -32.33 -6.11 6.36
N PRO A 45 -33.66 -5.93 6.49
CA PRO A 45 -34.64 -6.35 5.48
C PRO A 45 -34.54 -5.65 4.12
N THR A 46 -33.82 -4.51 4.06
CA THR A 46 -33.68 -3.70 2.83
C THR A 46 -32.34 -3.92 2.13
N ILE A 47 -31.46 -4.73 2.69
CA ILE A 47 -30.11 -4.99 2.15
C ILE A 47 -30.09 -6.38 1.52
N ASP A 48 -29.26 -6.55 0.49
CA ASP A 48 -29.03 -7.83 -0.15
C ASP A 48 -28.47 -8.85 0.86
N ALA A 49 -29.08 -10.04 0.90
CA ALA A 49 -28.71 -11.13 1.80
C ALA A 49 -27.54 -11.97 1.28
N ASP A 50 -27.13 -11.76 0.03
CA ASP A 50 -25.97 -12.42 -0.57
C ASP A 50 -24.68 -11.81 -0.01
N ARG A 51 -23.96 -12.62 0.76
CA ARG A 51 -22.74 -12.14 1.44
C ARG A 51 -21.52 -12.90 0.97
N TRP A 52 -20.43 -12.18 0.75
CA TRP A 52 -19.22 -12.75 0.19
C TRP A 52 -17.93 -12.10 0.69
N LEU A 53 -16.84 -12.86 0.60
CA LEU A 53 -15.49 -12.39 0.77
C LEU A 53 -14.64 -12.85 -0.42
N PHE A 54 -13.82 -11.96 -0.93
CA PHE A 54 -12.77 -12.26 -1.88
C PHE A 54 -11.43 -11.73 -1.36
N ASN A 55 -10.42 -12.60 -1.36
CA ASN A 55 -9.05 -12.25 -1.03
C ASN A 55 -8.11 -12.81 -2.08
N THR A 56 -7.19 -12.00 -2.56
CA THR A 56 -6.09 -12.49 -3.41
C THR A 56 -4.77 -11.88 -3.00
N GLN A 57 -3.73 -12.70 -3.07
CA GLN A 57 -2.35 -12.31 -2.87
C GLN A 57 -1.54 -12.78 -4.07
N HIS A 58 -0.68 -11.89 -4.56
CA HIS A 58 0.24 -12.19 -5.64
C HIS A 58 1.62 -11.60 -5.32
N ASN A 59 2.67 -12.35 -5.65
CA ASN A 59 4.03 -11.88 -5.70
C ASN A 59 4.68 -12.47 -6.94
N GLY A 60 5.19 -11.61 -7.81
CA GLY A 60 5.83 -12.01 -9.07
C GLY A 60 7.16 -11.30 -9.25
N GLU A 61 8.09 -12.01 -9.88
CA GLU A 61 9.37 -11.47 -10.35
C GLU A 61 9.49 -11.80 -11.84
N PHE A 62 9.74 -10.78 -12.67
CA PHE A 62 9.80 -10.93 -14.11
C PHE A 62 11.16 -10.44 -14.60
N GLY A 63 11.99 -11.38 -15.03
CA GLY A 63 13.39 -11.10 -15.30
C GLY A 63 14.14 -10.62 -14.04
N SER A 64 15.18 -9.82 -14.25
CA SER A 64 15.98 -9.27 -13.15
C SER A 64 15.45 -7.94 -12.59
N ALA A 65 14.57 -7.26 -13.33
CA ALA A 65 14.22 -5.86 -13.07
C ALA A 65 12.80 -5.64 -12.54
N TRP A 66 11.84 -6.51 -12.85
CA TRP A 66 10.44 -6.25 -12.54
C TRP A 66 9.94 -7.10 -11.39
N ARG A 67 9.23 -6.48 -10.47
CA ARG A 67 8.49 -7.15 -9.39
C ARG A 67 7.08 -6.64 -9.32
N THR A 68 6.14 -7.54 -9.02
CA THR A 68 4.73 -7.21 -8.86
C THR A 68 4.22 -7.76 -7.54
N LYS A 69 3.26 -7.04 -6.96
CA LYS A 69 2.58 -7.46 -5.75
C LYS A 69 1.11 -7.06 -5.82
N ILE A 70 0.24 -7.98 -5.46
CA ILE A 70 -1.17 -7.69 -5.20
C ILE A 70 -1.49 -8.20 -3.79
N ALA A 71 -2.17 -7.37 -3.02
CA ALA A 71 -2.76 -7.73 -1.73
C ALA A 71 -4.15 -7.12 -1.69
N TYR A 72 -5.14 -7.89 -2.11
CA TYR A 72 -6.50 -7.39 -2.28
C TYR A 72 -7.45 -8.20 -1.40
N THR A 73 -8.24 -7.50 -0.59
CA THR A 73 -9.32 -8.11 0.20
C THR A 73 -10.55 -7.23 0.11
N ARG A 74 -11.67 -7.84 -0.18
CA ARG A 74 -12.97 -7.18 -0.21
C ARG A 74 -14.05 -8.08 0.36
N VAL A 75 -15.02 -7.48 1.03
CA VAL A 75 -16.22 -8.13 1.55
C VAL A 75 -17.48 -7.42 1.07
N SER A 76 -18.58 -8.14 1.07
CA SER A 76 -19.90 -7.57 0.72
C SER A 76 -20.33 -6.46 1.67
N ASP A 77 -20.08 -6.66 2.96
CA ASP A 77 -20.55 -5.80 4.04
C ASP A 77 -19.55 -5.78 5.21
N PRO A 78 -19.56 -4.72 6.05
CA PRO A 78 -18.62 -4.57 7.16
C PRO A 78 -18.70 -5.66 8.23
N GLU A 79 -19.88 -6.26 8.42
CA GLU A 79 -20.11 -7.29 9.43
C GLU A 79 -19.65 -8.68 9.00
N TYR A 80 -19.37 -8.91 7.72
CA TYR A 80 -19.06 -10.24 7.17
C TYR A 80 -17.97 -10.97 7.96
N ILE A 81 -16.86 -10.29 8.26
CA ILE A 81 -15.72 -10.92 8.94
C ILE A 81 -16.06 -11.26 10.40
N ARG A 82 -16.83 -10.42 11.06
CA ARG A 82 -17.27 -10.61 12.43
C ARG A 82 -18.27 -11.75 12.57
N ASP A 83 -19.18 -11.85 11.62
CA ASP A 83 -20.33 -12.77 11.68
C ASP A 83 -20.00 -14.17 11.15
N ILE A 84 -19.16 -14.26 10.14
CA ILE A 84 -18.80 -15.48 9.46
C ILE A 84 -17.33 -15.76 9.74
N GLU A 85 -17.04 -16.51 10.81
CA GLU A 85 -15.66 -16.88 11.17
C GLU A 85 -14.86 -17.38 9.97
N ASN A 86 -13.99 -16.55 9.46
CA ASN A 86 -13.01 -16.92 8.47
C ASN A 86 -11.65 -17.03 9.18
N ASN A 87 -11.27 -18.24 9.59
CA ASN A 87 -10.12 -18.54 10.46
C ASN A 87 -8.77 -17.94 10.01
N ARG A 88 -8.67 -17.46 8.78
CA ARG A 88 -7.43 -16.85 8.26
C ARG A 88 -7.38 -15.33 8.38
N LEU A 89 -8.52 -14.67 8.44
CA LEU A 89 -8.62 -13.21 8.54
C LEU A 89 -9.08 -12.74 9.93
N SER A 90 -9.72 -13.61 10.69
CA SER A 90 -10.28 -13.31 12.02
C SER A 90 -9.23 -13.10 13.11
N ALA A 91 -7.99 -13.52 12.90
CA ALA A 91 -6.90 -13.31 13.85
C ALA A 91 -6.44 -11.84 13.93
N GLN A 92 -6.94 -10.98 13.04
CA GLN A 92 -6.60 -9.55 13.04
C GLN A 92 -7.90 -8.74 13.18
N ARG A 93 -8.05 -8.04 14.27
CA ARG A 93 -9.06 -6.98 14.45
C ARG A 93 -8.75 -5.84 13.47
N ARG A 94 -9.10 -6.03 12.22
CA ARG A 94 -8.90 -5.03 11.19
C ARG A 94 -10.09 -4.10 11.16
N THR A 95 -9.84 -2.83 11.22
CA THR A 95 -10.82 -1.77 11.01
C THR A 95 -10.99 -1.44 9.52
N ALA A 96 -10.04 -1.88 8.69
CA ALA A 96 -10.06 -1.69 7.24
C ALA A 96 -9.38 -2.84 6.49
N LEU A 97 -9.82 -3.11 5.27
CA LEU A 97 -9.26 -4.10 4.35
C LEU A 97 -8.49 -3.40 3.24
N GLN A 98 -7.22 -3.76 3.12
CA GLN A 98 -6.32 -3.21 2.11
C GLN A 98 -6.61 -3.80 0.73
N GLN A 99 -6.54 -2.94 -0.28
CA GLN A 99 -6.61 -3.24 -1.70
C GLN A 99 -5.40 -2.59 -2.37
N LEU A 100 -4.30 -3.34 -2.49
CA LEU A 100 -3.02 -2.87 -3.00
C LEU A 100 -2.66 -3.58 -4.30
N GLY A 101 -2.33 -2.79 -5.31
CA GLY A 101 -1.57 -3.20 -6.49
C GLY A 101 -0.25 -2.45 -6.55
N ARG A 102 0.86 -3.16 -6.79
CA ARG A 102 2.21 -2.58 -6.85
C ARG A 102 3.00 -3.16 -8.00
N VAL A 103 3.74 -2.30 -8.67
CA VAL A 103 4.77 -2.67 -9.64
C VAL A 103 6.07 -1.96 -9.28
N ASP A 104 7.15 -2.69 -9.15
CA ASP A 104 8.50 -2.18 -8.98
C ASP A 104 9.33 -2.47 -10.23
N TRP A 105 10.08 -1.48 -10.68
CA TRP A 105 11.16 -1.64 -11.65
C TRP A 105 12.49 -1.29 -11.00
N LEU A 106 13.46 -2.19 -11.13
CA LEU A 106 14.80 -2.11 -10.53
C LEU A 106 15.84 -2.06 -11.64
N GLY A 107 16.30 -0.87 -11.98
CA GLY A 107 17.45 -0.65 -12.85
C GLY A 107 18.77 -0.58 -12.06
N GLU A 108 19.87 -0.31 -12.74
CA GLU A 108 21.20 -0.18 -12.11
C GLU A 108 21.22 0.98 -11.11
N ASP A 109 20.86 2.18 -11.56
CA ASP A 109 20.87 3.41 -10.76
C ASP A 109 19.48 3.83 -10.30
N TRP A 110 18.44 3.33 -10.96
CA TRP A 110 17.05 3.74 -10.74
C TRP A 110 16.21 2.63 -10.12
N GLN A 111 15.33 3.04 -9.23
CA GLN A 111 14.24 2.22 -8.72
C GLN A 111 12.96 3.01 -8.89
N VAL A 112 12.00 2.45 -9.63
CA VAL A 112 10.68 3.06 -9.83
C VAL A 112 9.62 2.13 -9.27
N ARG A 113 8.73 2.70 -8.46
CA ARG A 113 7.58 2.00 -7.88
C ARG A 113 6.30 2.73 -8.22
N VAL A 114 5.31 1.98 -8.63
CA VAL A 114 3.93 2.45 -8.80
C VAL A 114 3.03 1.67 -7.85
N ASP A 115 2.33 2.39 -6.99
CA ASP A 115 1.35 1.86 -6.05
C ASP A 115 -0.04 2.38 -6.39
N VAL A 116 -1.02 1.49 -6.36
CA VAL A 116 -2.45 1.83 -6.31
C VAL A 116 -3.00 1.21 -5.04
N GLU A 117 -3.48 2.03 -4.11
CA GLU A 117 -3.90 1.58 -2.78
C GLU A 117 -5.23 2.18 -2.35
N LYS A 118 -6.16 1.30 -2.04
CA LYS A 118 -7.47 1.62 -1.45
C LYS A 118 -7.69 0.85 -0.15
N PHE A 119 -8.66 1.31 0.63
CA PHE A 119 -9.09 0.61 1.83
C PHE A 119 -10.63 0.53 1.85
N GLN A 120 -11.16 -0.67 2.09
CA GLN A 120 -12.56 -0.82 2.48
C GLN A 120 -12.65 -0.71 4.01
N SER A 121 -13.35 0.32 4.52
CA SER A 121 -13.61 0.45 5.95
C SER A 121 -14.59 -0.63 6.43
N LEU A 122 -14.32 -1.19 7.61
CA LEU A 122 -15.19 -2.15 8.31
C LEU A 122 -15.82 -1.54 9.58
N ALA A 123 -15.56 -0.26 9.84
CA ALA A 123 -16.08 0.45 11.00
C ALA A 123 -16.55 1.84 10.54
N ASP A 124 -17.76 2.21 10.91
CA ASP A 124 -18.37 3.48 10.50
C ASP A 124 -17.70 4.70 11.14
N ASP A 125 -17.07 4.52 12.30
CA ASP A 125 -16.41 5.56 13.08
C ASP A 125 -14.93 5.74 12.74
N ILE A 126 -14.31 4.76 12.07
CA ILE A 126 -12.89 4.81 11.65
C ILE A 126 -12.84 4.86 10.12
N ARG A 127 -12.90 6.07 9.58
CA ARG A 127 -12.74 6.29 8.15
C ARG A 127 -11.26 6.49 7.81
N ASN A 128 -10.63 5.47 7.23
CA ASN A 128 -9.34 5.63 6.58
C ASN A 128 -9.59 5.98 5.10
N ASP A 129 -10.00 7.21 4.89
CA ASP A 129 -10.65 7.65 3.65
C ASP A 129 -9.66 8.03 2.54
N TYR A 130 -8.38 8.24 2.87
CA TYR A 130 -7.42 8.60 1.83
C TYR A 130 -6.91 7.38 1.09
N GLN A 131 -7.14 7.42 -0.22
CA GLN A 131 -6.68 6.45 -1.20
C GLN A 131 -5.52 7.07 -1.99
N LYS A 132 -4.57 6.24 -2.45
CA LYS A 132 -3.46 6.67 -3.30
C LYS A 132 -3.68 6.09 -4.70
N LEU A 133 -4.07 6.92 -5.65
CA LEU A 133 -4.58 6.48 -6.96
C LEU A 133 -4.06 7.31 -8.14
N PRO A 134 -2.84 7.11 -8.61
CA PRO A 134 -1.74 6.29 -8.09
C PRO A 134 -0.75 7.05 -7.21
N GLN A 135 0.23 6.33 -6.65
CA GLN A 135 1.48 6.91 -6.16
C GLN A 135 2.65 6.36 -6.96
N ILE A 136 3.45 7.24 -7.52
CA ILE A 136 4.67 6.91 -8.25
C ILE A 136 5.87 7.38 -7.43
N THR A 137 6.79 6.47 -7.13
CA THR A 137 8.03 6.79 -6.41
C THR A 137 9.23 6.41 -7.27
N ALA A 138 10.08 7.38 -7.60
CA ALA A 138 11.33 7.16 -8.30
C ALA A 138 12.50 7.48 -7.37
N ARG A 139 13.45 6.57 -7.26
CA ARG A 139 14.71 6.75 -6.54
C ARG A 139 15.86 6.58 -7.51
N TRP A 140 16.80 7.48 -7.42
CA TRP A 140 18.04 7.41 -8.17
C TRP A 140 19.24 7.55 -7.24
N ARG A 141 20.23 6.74 -7.45
CA ARG A 141 21.55 6.86 -6.82
C ARG A 141 22.61 6.77 -7.91
N GLY A 142 23.30 7.86 -8.14
CA GLY A 142 24.37 7.88 -9.13
C GLY A 142 25.53 7.02 -8.68
N THR A 143 25.95 6.12 -9.57
CA THR A 143 27.15 5.26 -9.38
C THR A 143 28.43 6.00 -9.76
N GLN A 144 28.32 7.13 -10.48
CA GLN A 144 29.47 7.95 -10.83
C GLN A 144 29.98 8.70 -9.60
N ASN A 145 30.96 8.10 -8.99
CA ASN A 145 31.61 8.58 -7.79
C ASN A 145 32.63 9.65 -8.12
N TRP A 146 32.27 10.93 -7.99
CA TRP A 146 33.23 12.01 -8.08
C TRP A 146 33.91 12.22 -6.73
N LYS A 147 35.14 11.67 -6.57
CA LYS A 147 35.94 11.76 -5.32
C LYS A 147 35.17 11.24 -4.08
N GLY A 148 34.38 10.19 -4.23
CA GLY A 148 33.63 9.61 -3.11
C GLY A 148 32.25 10.25 -2.88
N VAL A 149 31.86 11.24 -3.66
CA VAL A 149 30.53 11.89 -3.53
C VAL A 149 29.52 11.21 -4.45
N GLU A 150 28.41 10.75 -3.90
CA GLU A 150 27.31 10.12 -4.60
C GLU A 150 26.07 11.04 -4.60
N PRO A 151 25.57 11.43 -5.77
CA PRO A 151 24.30 12.13 -5.85
C PRO A 151 23.14 11.17 -5.59
N ILE A 152 22.10 11.67 -4.91
CA ILE A 152 20.89 10.94 -4.60
C ILE A 152 19.66 11.78 -4.94
N LEU A 153 18.64 11.12 -5.49
CA LEU A 153 17.34 11.73 -5.79
C LEU A 153 16.23 10.79 -5.38
N LEU A 154 15.23 11.33 -4.70
CA LEU A 154 13.95 10.69 -4.46
C LEU A 154 12.85 11.64 -4.93
N THR A 155 11.96 11.14 -5.78
CA THR A 155 10.76 11.86 -6.21
C THR A 155 9.54 10.99 -5.98
N GLN A 156 8.47 11.58 -5.45
CA GLN A 156 7.20 10.90 -5.24
C GLN A 156 6.06 11.80 -5.69
N LEU A 157 5.31 11.33 -6.67
CA LEU A 157 4.04 11.92 -7.11
C LEU A 157 2.91 11.05 -6.55
N SER A 158 1.93 11.66 -5.89
CA SER A 158 0.79 10.96 -5.31
C SER A 158 -0.48 11.72 -5.61
N HIS A 159 -1.45 11.04 -6.17
CA HIS A 159 -2.82 11.52 -6.25
C HIS A 159 -3.63 10.92 -5.10
N PHE A 160 -4.30 11.78 -4.33
CA PHE A 160 -5.08 11.40 -3.17
C PHE A 160 -6.56 11.62 -3.44
N GLU A 161 -7.34 10.57 -3.29
CA GLU A 161 -8.79 10.61 -3.31
C GLU A 161 -9.36 10.25 -1.93
N SER A 162 -10.60 10.67 -1.67
CA SER A 162 -11.35 10.33 -0.47
C SER A 162 -12.82 10.13 -0.79
N ASP A 163 -13.42 9.10 -0.25
CA ASP A 163 -14.87 8.85 -0.36
C ASP A 163 -15.67 9.74 0.61
N SER A 164 -15.00 10.51 1.46
CA SER A 164 -15.62 11.48 2.39
C SER A 164 -15.33 12.92 1.96
N VAL A 165 -16.03 13.87 2.55
CA VAL A 165 -15.83 15.31 2.31
C VAL A 165 -14.51 15.74 2.96
N ARG A 166 -13.41 15.53 2.26
CA ARG A 166 -12.05 15.90 2.67
C ARG A 166 -11.31 16.55 1.50
N VAL A 167 -10.22 17.21 1.82
CA VAL A 167 -9.32 17.80 0.82
C VAL A 167 -8.63 16.69 0.05
N THR A 168 -8.79 16.71 -1.26
CA THR A 168 -8.14 15.80 -2.21
C THR A 168 -7.19 16.57 -3.12
N GLY A 169 -6.44 15.88 -3.98
CA GLY A 169 -5.53 16.52 -4.90
C GLY A 169 -4.21 15.76 -5.07
N GLU A 170 -3.23 16.45 -5.61
CA GLU A 170 -1.92 15.89 -5.91
C GLU A 170 -0.85 16.39 -4.95
N ARG A 171 0.15 15.55 -4.72
CA ARG A 171 1.35 15.91 -3.95
C ARG A 171 2.59 15.51 -4.73
N LEU A 172 3.47 16.46 -4.94
CA LEU A 172 4.83 16.19 -5.38
C LEU A 172 5.78 16.37 -4.21
N TYR A 173 6.48 15.30 -3.85
CA TYR A 173 7.56 15.30 -2.88
C TYR A 173 8.88 15.01 -3.57
N MET A 174 9.92 15.77 -3.24
CA MET A 174 11.26 15.61 -3.82
C MET A 174 12.33 15.75 -2.74
N GLU A 175 13.32 14.88 -2.78
CA GLU A 175 14.60 15.03 -2.06
C GLU A 175 15.73 14.94 -3.09
N ALA A 176 16.57 15.96 -3.16
CA ALA A 176 17.80 15.95 -3.95
C ALA A 176 18.98 16.19 -3.01
N GLY A 177 20.04 15.43 -3.17
CA GLY A 177 21.17 15.55 -2.25
C GLY A 177 22.44 14.89 -2.70
N LEU A 178 23.44 15.02 -1.84
CA LEU A 178 24.76 14.43 -1.98
C LEU A 178 25.08 13.66 -0.70
N THR A 179 25.66 12.50 -0.85
CA THR A 179 26.20 11.69 0.26
C THR A 179 27.63 11.29 -0.03
N MET A 180 28.47 11.15 0.98
CA MET A 180 29.86 10.76 0.85
C MET A 180 30.19 9.63 1.82
N PRO A 181 29.87 8.37 1.47
CA PRO A 181 30.13 7.24 2.32
C PRO A 181 31.65 6.91 2.37
N ASN A 182 32.25 7.06 3.53
CA ASN A 182 33.63 6.66 3.79
C ASN A 182 33.65 5.44 4.70
N ARG A 183 34.44 4.42 4.35
CA ARG A 183 34.65 3.21 5.14
C ARG A 183 36.10 2.89 5.32
N TRP A 184 36.45 2.50 6.55
CA TRP A 184 37.77 2.03 6.95
C TRP A 184 37.63 0.68 7.67
N ALA A 185 38.74 0.02 7.95
CA ALA A 185 38.72 -1.25 8.67
C ALA A 185 38.11 -1.15 10.07
N TYR A 186 38.23 0.03 10.70
CA TYR A 186 37.81 0.28 12.09
C TYR A 186 36.53 1.19 12.22
N GLY A 187 35.88 1.53 11.09
CA GLY A 187 34.68 2.36 11.17
C GLY A 187 34.18 2.90 9.85
N PHE A 188 33.16 3.71 9.92
CA PHE A 188 32.59 4.41 8.78
C PHE A 188 32.11 5.82 9.17
N LEU A 189 32.03 6.70 8.18
CA LEU A 189 31.49 8.06 8.30
C LEU A 189 30.80 8.46 7.01
N THR A 190 29.53 8.85 7.09
CA THR A 190 28.71 9.18 5.94
C THR A 190 28.06 10.55 6.13
N PRO A 191 28.72 11.65 5.77
CA PRO A 191 28.05 12.94 5.69
C PRO A 191 27.05 12.95 4.53
N THR A 192 25.91 13.56 4.75
CA THR A 192 24.82 13.70 3.76
C THR A 192 24.20 15.08 3.87
N VAL A 193 24.02 15.74 2.73
CA VAL A 193 23.26 17.00 2.62
C VAL A 193 22.15 16.80 1.61
N LYS A 194 20.93 17.17 1.96
CA LYS A 194 19.74 17.05 1.12
C LYS A 194 18.90 18.32 1.17
N TYR A 195 18.30 18.67 0.06
CA TYR A 195 17.16 19.58 0.03
C TYR A 195 15.89 18.78 -0.16
N ARG A 196 14.90 19.02 0.69
CA ARG A 196 13.58 18.42 0.64
C ARG A 196 12.57 19.47 0.25
N SER A 197 11.66 19.13 -0.64
CA SER A 197 10.52 19.96 -0.97
C SER A 197 9.26 19.14 -1.08
N VAL A 198 8.15 19.76 -0.72
CA VAL A 198 6.81 19.25 -0.95
C VAL A 198 5.96 20.35 -1.54
N SER A 199 5.21 20.03 -2.58
CA SER A 199 4.19 20.90 -3.15
C SER A 199 2.90 20.11 -3.31
N TYR A 200 1.80 20.81 -3.15
CA TYR A 200 0.45 20.26 -3.33
C TYR A 200 -0.27 21.03 -4.41
N GLU A 201 -1.13 20.35 -5.12
CA GLU A 201 -2.16 20.90 -5.96
C GLU A 201 -3.48 20.30 -5.48
N LEU A 202 -4.24 21.11 -4.73
CA LEU A 202 -5.43 20.66 -4.01
C LEU A 202 -6.66 20.98 -4.84
N ASP A 203 -7.62 20.08 -4.82
CA ASP A 203 -8.93 20.31 -5.40
C ASP A 203 -9.67 21.40 -4.61
N ASP A 204 -10.59 22.10 -5.28
CA ASP A 204 -11.37 23.17 -4.68
C ASP A 204 -12.15 22.67 -3.47
N PHE A 205 -11.81 23.21 -2.31
CA PHE A 205 -12.49 22.91 -1.06
C PHE A 205 -12.86 24.21 -0.33
N PRO A 206 -14.12 24.40 0.11
CA PRO A 206 -14.63 25.69 0.58
C PRO A 206 -13.90 26.36 1.74
N LEU A 207 -13.04 25.62 2.45
CA LEU A 207 -12.30 26.10 3.63
C LEU A 207 -10.80 26.30 3.36
N ILE A 208 -10.35 26.15 2.11
CA ILE A 208 -8.93 26.31 1.73
C ILE A 208 -8.77 27.58 0.90
N GLU A 209 -7.94 28.49 1.38
CA GLU A 209 -7.61 29.74 0.69
C GLU A 209 -6.44 29.58 -0.32
N ASP A 210 -5.52 28.63 -0.05
CA ASP A 210 -4.38 28.34 -0.90
C ASP A 210 -4.43 26.90 -1.41
N ASN A 211 -4.74 26.74 -2.69
CA ASN A 211 -4.84 25.43 -3.34
C ASN A 211 -3.48 24.84 -3.73
N SER A 212 -2.39 25.61 -3.61
CA SER A 212 -1.05 25.18 -4.04
C SER A 212 0.01 25.37 -2.95
N PRO A 213 -0.23 24.92 -1.69
CA PRO A 213 0.74 25.11 -0.63
C PRO A 213 2.02 24.29 -0.88
N GLY A 214 3.14 24.85 -0.48
CA GLY A 214 4.44 24.19 -0.62
C GLY A 214 5.39 24.55 0.52
N ALA A 215 6.33 23.64 0.77
CA ALA A 215 7.39 23.87 1.75
C ALA A 215 8.70 23.22 1.29
N GLY A 216 9.81 23.78 1.75
CA GLY A 216 11.12 23.21 1.49
C GLY A 216 12.06 23.40 2.68
N SER A 217 12.99 22.48 2.86
CA SER A 217 14.00 22.55 3.91
C SER A 217 15.31 21.92 3.50
N LEU A 218 16.40 22.47 4.00
CA LEU A 218 17.73 21.89 3.91
C LEU A 218 17.93 20.97 5.11
N MET A 219 18.47 19.78 4.86
CA MET A 219 18.84 18.81 5.88
C MET A 219 20.30 18.42 5.71
N ALA A 220 21.07 18.45 6.80
CA ALA A 220 22.40 17.86 6.88
C ALA A 220 22.40 16.77 7.97
N SER A 221 23.03 15.65 7.69
CA SER A 221 23.21 14.57 8.65
C SER A 221 24.62 13.98 8.57
N LEU A 222 25.08 13.46 9.67
CA LEU A 222 26.33 12.74 9.78
C LEU A 222 26.04 11.39 10.46
N ASP A 223 26.22 10.32 9.71
CA ASP A 223 26.12 8.94 10.21
C ASP A 223 27.52 8.36 10.33
N GLY A 224 27.85 7.76 11.48
CA GLY A 224 29.15 7.21 11.72
C GLY A 224 29.17 6.16 12.81
N GLY A 225 30.11 5.23 12.70
CA GLY A 225 30.29 4.16 13.68
C GLY A 225 31.71 3.63 13.72
N LEU A 226 32.12 3.14 14.90
CA LEU A 226 33.36 2.43 15.12
C LEU A 226 33.08 0.92 15.19
N ILE A 227 33.99 0.13 14.62
CA ILE A 227 33.96 -1.34 14.61
C ILE A 227 35.10 -1.80 15.53
N PHE A 228 34.73 -2.54 16.56
CA PHE A 228 35.68 -3.13 17.52
C PHE A 228 35.67 -4.65 17.32
N GLU A 229 36.85 -5.25 17.25
CA GLU A 229 37.06 -6.71 17.27
C GLU A 229 37.38 -7.17 18.68
#